data_c041918e697ffa5106675714aaf53dee
#
_entry.id   c041918e697ffa5106675714aaf53dee
#
_cell.length_a   1.000
_cell.length_b   1.000
_cell.length_c   1.000
_cell.angle_alpha   90.00
_cell.angle_beta   90.00
_cell.angle_gamma   90.00
#
_symmetry.space_group_name_H-M   'P 1'
#
loop_
_entity.id
_entity.type
_entity.pdbx_description
1 polymer ?
#
loop_
_entity_poly.entity_id
_entity_poly.type
_entity_poly.pdbx_seq_one_letter_code
_entity_poly.pdbx_strand_id
1 'polypeptide(L)'
;MGELSERLIAELIDAVRAQLRKEAGDRLRDVYLIGDIEKDTARSCIERLRELAHDNNRPITLFINSAGGNVTDGLAIHDAVRHIISRGIEIKIIVQGMAYSMGSIVLQAASEGQRFAFPHSWIMIHEPAKWAGWQSTSAAAQHLERLKQMQDQIYRILSSRSGKSLRQIIRDTKRTDFYLDAQSALEYGLVDAVVAGELPQPKPIPAESRDATPSLENVAAQERPDGSEGGGRRDGSAASAAATVRPALPT
;
A
#
# COMPACT_ATOMS: atom_id res chain seq x y z
N MET A 1 -47.37 -2.27 34.12
CA MET A 1 -46.50 -3.04 33.18
C MET A 1 -45.97 -2.19 32.02
N GLY A 2 -46.62 -1.08 31.64
CA GLY A 2 -46.15 -0.20 30.54
C GLY A 2 -44.87 0.59 30.82
N GLU A 3 -44.75 1.26 31.98
CA GLU A 3 -43.63 2.13 32.31
C GLU A 3 -42.28 1.40 32.43
N LEU A 4 -42.26 0.15 32.93
CA LEU A 4 -41.03 -0.67 33.01
C LEU A 4 -40.52 -1.08 31.61
N SER A 5 -41.45 -1.33 30.66
CA SER A 5 -41.06 -1.68 29.29
C SER A 5 -40.54 -0.47 28.50
N GLU A 6 -41.09 0.71 28.69
CA GLU A 6 -40.64 1.95 28.06
C GLU A 6 -39.26 2.37 28.56
N ARG A 7 -38.99 2.21 29.85
CA ARG A 7 -37.68 2.48 30.44
C ARG A 7 -36.61 1.53 29.91
N LEU A 8 -36.88 0.22 29.81
CA LEU A 8 -35.98 -0.79 29.25
C LEU A 8 -35.67 -0.53 27.76
N ILE A 9 -36.70 -0.12 27.00
CA ILE A 9 -36.53 0.25 25.59
C ILE A 9 -35.64 1.49 25.46
N ALA A 10 -35.82 2.50 26.28
CA ALA A 10 -35.00 3.70 26.28
C ALA A 10 -33.53 3.39 26.61
N GLU A 11 -33.31 2.58 27.67
CA GLU A 11 -31.93 2.13 28.04
C GLU A 11 -31.29 1.31 26.92
N LEU A 12 -32.01 0.44 26.23
CA LEU A 12 -31.50 -0.33 25.09
C LEU A 12 -31.18 0.58 23.92
N ILE A 13 -32.02 1.55 23.59
CA ILE A 13 -31.76 2.52 22.52
C ILE A 13 -30.50 3.34 22.82
N ASP A 14 -30.31 3.78 24.06
CA ASP A 14 -29.12 4.55 24.44
C ASP A 14 -27.87 3.69 24.44
N ALA A 15 -27.93 2.42 24.84
CA ALA A 15 -26.82 1.46 24.74
C ALA A 15 -26.43 1.20 23.27
N VAL A 16 -27.40 0.99 22.38
CA VAL A 16 -27.18 0.82 20.94
C VAL A 16 -26.58 2.09 20.32
N ARG A 17 -27.11 3.26 20.68
CA ARG A 17 -26.53 4.54 20.20
C ARG A 17 -25.10 4.75 20.70
N ALA A 18 -24.80 4.39 21.94
CA ALA A 18 -23.43 4.46 22.48
C ALA A 18 -22.49 3.50 21.75
N GLN A 19 -22.94 2.28 21.45
CA GLN A 19 -22.18 1.31 20.69
C GLN A 19 -21.93 1.79 19.24
N LEU A 20 -22.95 2.30 18.56
CA LEU A 20 -22.82 2.86 17.21
C LEU A 20 -21.88 4.08 17.17
N ARG A 21 -21.93 4.94 18.18
CA ARG A 21 -21.00 6.07 18.31
C ARG A 21 -19.56 5.59 18.54
N LYS A 22 -19.37 4.54 19.34
CA LYS A 22 -18.07 3.94 19.58
C LYS A 22 -17.49 3.35 18.28
N GLU A 23 -18.29 2.54 17.57
CA GLU A 23 -17.86 1.92 16.30
C GLU A 23 -17.59 2.96 15.21
N ALA A 24 -18.43 3.98 15.07
CA ALA A 24 -18.20 5.11 14.18
C ALA A 24 -16.95 5.89 14.59
N GLY A 25 -16.75 6.12 15.90
CA GLY A 25 -15.58 6.78 16.43
C GLY A 25 -14.30 6.00 16.16
N ASP A 26 -14.33 4.67 16.22
CA ASP A 26 -13.17 3.83 15.94
C ASP A 26 -12.81 3.86 14.44
N ARG A 27 -13.80 3.80 13.55
CA ARG A 27 -13.61 3.95 12.09
C ARG A 27 -13.06 5.33 11.69
N LEU A 28 -13.38 6.37 12.44
CA LEU A 28 -12.89 7.73 12.22
C LEU A 28 -11.42 7.92 12.62
N ARG A 29 -10.79 6.93 13.26
CA ARG A 29 -9.38 6.99 13.66
C ARG A 29 -8.46 6.19 12.75
N ASP A 30 -8.95 5.87 11.56
CA ASP A 30 -8.17 5.25 10.51
C ASP A 30 -7.43 6.31 9.69
N VAL A 31 -6.18 6.00 9.37
CA VAL A 31 -5.32 6.78 8.48
C VAL A 31 -4.88 5.86 7.35
N TYR A 32 -4.76 6.39 6.15
CA TYR A 32 -4.39 5.61 4.97
C TYR A 32 -3.13 6.18 4.33
N LEU A 33 -2.14 5.30 4.09
CA LEU A 33 -0.97 5.57 3.28
C LEU A 33 -1.06 4.71 2.02
N ILE A 34 -1.63 5.28 0.96
CA ILE A 34 -1.92 4.59 -0.30
C ILE A 34 -1.13 5.25 -1.43
N GLY A 35 -0.48 4.42 -2.28
CA GLY A 35 0.35 4.88 -3.39
C GLY A 35 1.78 5.18 -2.97
N ASP A 36 2.47 5.98 -3.77
CA ASP A 36 3.88 6.28 -3.56
C ASP A 36 4.09 7.24 -2.38
N ILE A 37 5.18 7.02 -1.65
CA ILE A 37 5.59 7.91 -0.55
C ILE A 37 6.35 9.08 -1.13
N GLU A 38 5.66 10.19 -1.27
CA GLU A 38 6.14 11.47 -1.75
C GLU A 38 5.76 12.59 -0.78
N LYS A 39 6.25 13.78 -1.03
CA LYS A 39 6.03 14.95 -0.18
C LYS A 39 4.57 15.17 0.21
N ASP A 40 3.64 15.06 -0.74
CA ASP A 40 2.23 15.36 -0.49
C ASP A 40 1.51 14.23 0.23
N THR A 41 1.77 12.95 -0.12
CA THR A 41 1.22 11.79 0.58
C THR A 41 1.76 11.70 2.00
N ALA A 42 3.05 11.97 2.21
CA ALA A 42 3.66 12.01 3.53
C ALA A 42 3.08 13.13 4.40
N ARG A 43 2.94 14.33 3.84
CA ARG A 43 2.33 15.46 4.54
C ARG A 43 0.91 15.13 4.99
N SER A 44 0.06 14.68 4.07
CA SER A 44 -1.34 14.34 4.37
C SER A 44 -1.47 13.26 5.45
N CYS A 45 -0.63 12.22 5.37
CA CYS A 45 -0.58 11.16 6.37
C CYS A 45 -0.18 11.71 7.74
N ILE A 46 0.88 12.53 7.82
CA ILE A 46 1.38 13.11 9.07
C ILE A 46 0.37 14.09 9.67
N GLU A 47 -0.24 14.95 8.86
CA GLU A 47 -1.27 15.88 9.31
C GLU A 47 -2.44 15.12 9.93
N ARG A 48 -2.94 14.08 9.26
CA ARG A 48 -4.05 13.27 9.78
C ARG A 48 -3.69 12.54 11.07
N LEU A 49 -2.50 11.95 11.17
CA LEU A 49 -2.01 11.33 12.41
C LEU A 49 -1.96 12.33 13.57
N ARG A 50 -1.47 13.56 13.32
CA ARG A 50 -1.37 14.61 14.33
C ARG A 50 -2.74 15.15 14.76
N GLU A 51 -3.66 15.34 13.84
CA GLU A 51 -5.04 15.73 14.13
C GLU A 51 -5.68 14.73 15.10
N LEU A 52 -5.62 13.42 14.76
CA LEU A 52 -6.17 12.37 15.61
C LEU A 52 -5.48 12.29 16.98
N ALA A 53 -4.17 12.47 17.02
CA ALA A 53 -3.41 12.49 18.27
C ALA A 53 -3.66 13.73 19.14
N HIS A 54 -4.12 14.84 18.53
CA HIS A 54 -4.52 16.05 19.24
C HIS A 54 -5.95 15.94 19.80
N ASP A 55 -6.84 15.26 19.07
CA ASP A 55 -8.25 15.09 19.47
C ASP A 55 -8.39 14.29 20.77
N ASN A 56 -7.75 13.12 20.86
CA ASN A 56 -7.76 12.29 22.07
C ASN A 56 -6.67 11.21 22.02
N ASN A 57 -6.48 10.49 23.15
CA ASN A 57 -5.43 9.47 23.31
C ASN A 57 -5.89 8.04 22.92
N ARG A 58 -7.02 7.88 22.22
CA ARG A 58 -7.47 6.56 21.74
C ARG A 58 -6.52 6.03 20.66
N PRO A 59 -6.41 4.70 20.50
CA PRO A 59 -5.57 4.10 19.47
C PRO A 59 -5.88 4.61 18.05
N ILE A 60 -4.86 4.68 17.20
CA ILE A 60 -4.96 5.05 15.79
C ILE A 60 -4.56 3.83 14.95
N THR A 61 -5.26 3.58 13.85
CA THR A 61 -4.91 2.56 12.88
C THR A 61 -4.40 3.20 11.60
N LEU A 62 -3.18 2.86 11.19
CA LEU A 62 -2.61 3.25 9.90
C LEU A 62 -2.62 2.06 8.94
N PHE A 63 -3.35 2.17 7.86
CA PHE A 63 -3.36 1.20 6.76
C PHE A 63 -2.34 1.58 5.71
N ILE A 64 -1.52 0.60 5.28
CA ILE A 64 -0.49 0.80 4.26
C ILE A 64 -0.82 -0.04 3.02
N ASN A 65 -0.84 0.62 1.86
CA ASN A 65 -0.79 0.00 0.54
C ASN A 65 0.12 0.84 -0.35
N SER A 66 1.44 0.62 -0.26
CA SER A 66 2.44 1.48 -0.87
C SER A 66 3.61 0.68 -1.44
N ALA A 67 4.03 1.05 -2.65
CA ALA A 67 5.26 0.57 -3.27
C ALA A 67 6.54 1.20 -2.65
N GLY A 68 6.40 2.14 -1.73
CA GLY A 68 7.49 2.89 -1.15
C GLY A 68 7.66 4.25 -1.80
N GLY A 69 8.88 4.76 -1.88
CA GLY A 69 9.16 6.07 -2.47
C GLY A 69 10.30 6.82 -1.79
N ASN A 70 10.14 8.11 -1.58
CA ASN A 70 11.20 8.97 -1.06
C ASN A 70 11.60 8.59 0.38
N VAL A 71 12.90 8.36 0.60
CA VAL A 71 13.44 7.96 1.90
C VAL A 71 13.19 9.01 2.97
N THR A 72 13.41 10.29 2.66
CA THR A 72 13.25 11.38 3.63
C THR A 72 11.78 11.54 4.05
N ASP A 73 10.85 11.43 3.10
CA ASP A 73 9.42 11.54 3.34
C ASP A 73 8.91 10.33 4.13
N GLY A 74 9.40 9.12 3.82
CA GLY A 74 9.07 7.92 4.58
C GLY A 74 9.60 7.94 6.02
N LEU A 75 10.83 8.42 6.24
CA LEU A 75 11.37 8.61 7.58
C LEU A 75 10.61 9.69 8.36
N ALA A 76 10.11 10.74 7.68
CA ALA A 76 9.27 11.74 8.34
C ALA A 76 7.95 11.16 8.85
N ILE A 77 7.31 10.24 8.10
CA ILE A 77 6.13 9.50 8.57
C ILE A 77 6.52 8.60 9.75
N HIS A 78 7.61 7.83 9.61
CA HIS A 78 8.10 6.95 10.68
C HIS A 78 8.30 7.72 11.98
N ASP A 79 9.00 8.85 11.93
CA ASP A 79 9.30 9.66 13.12
C ASP A 79 8.03 10.31 13.70
N ALA A 80 7.08 10.74 12.87
CA ALA A 80 5.79 11.25 13.34
C ALA A 80 5.00 10.18 14.10
N VAL A 81 4.96 8.94 13.60
CA VAL A 81 4.34 7.80 14.29
C VAL A 81 5.05 7.55 15.63
N ARG A 82 6.38 7.45 15.64
CA ARG A 82 7.17 7.23 16.86
C ARG A 82 6.99 8.33 17.88
N HIS A 83 6.92 9.58 17.44
CA HIS A 83 6.64 10.72 18.32
C HIS A 83 5.26 10.64 18.97
N ILE A 84 4.22 10.26 18.22
CA ILE A 84 2.87 10.10 18.77
C ILE A 84 2.84 8.96 19.79
N ILE A 85 3.50 7.84 19.50
CA ILE A 85 3.63 6.71 20.44
C ILE A 85 4.35 7.14 21.73
N SER A 86 5.39 7.95 21.65
CA SER A 86 6.10 8.46 22.86
C SER A 86 5.22 9.32 23.77
N ARG A 87 4.11 9.84 23.25
CA ARG A 87 3.09 10.54 24.03
C ARG A 87 2.03 9.63 24.67
N GLY A 88 2.18 8.31 24.54
CA GLY A 88 1.28 7.32 25.13
C GLY A 88 0.08 6.93 24.26
N ILE A 89 0.08 7.30 22.96
CA ILE A 89 -0.99 6.92 22.04
C ILE A 89 -0.53 5.69 21.26
N GLU A 90 -1.31 4.61 21.33
CA GLU A 90 -1.04 3.40 20.56
C GLU A 90 -1.32 3.62 19.07
N ILE A 91 -0.37 3.19 18.23
CA ILE A 91 -0.54 3.18 16.77
C ILE A 91 -0.37 1.74 16.26
N LYS A 92 -1.45 1.22 15.70
CA LYS A 92 -1.49 -0.03 14.96
C LYS A 92 -1.20 0.25 13.48
N ILE A 93 -0.36 -0.57 12.85
CA ILE A 93 -0.11 -0.48 11.41
C ILE A 93 -0.47 -1.80 10.74
N ILE A 94 -1.29 -1.73 9.70
CA ILE A 94 -1.82 -2.90 8.98
C ILE A 94 -1.45 -2.78 7.50
N VAL A 95 -0.78 -3.79 6.97
CA VAL A 95 -0.51 -3.87 5.52
C VAL A 95 -1.75 -4.41 4.81
N GLN A 96 -2.26 -3.63 3.86
CA GLN A 96 -3.40 -3.97 3.02
C GLN A 96 -2.97 -3.95 1.54
N GLY A 97 -2.54 -5.09 1.04
CA GLY A 97 -1.98 -5.25 -0.30
C GLY A 97 -0.45 -5.28 -0.26
N MET A 98 0.22 -4.15 -0.11
CA MET A 98 1.69 -4.13 -0.09
C MET A 98 2.28 -3.08 0.85
N ALA A 99 3.46 -3.40 1.39
CA ALA A 99 4.35 -2.47 2.07
C ALA A 99 5.77 -2.70 1.54
N TYR A 100 6.14 -2.04 0.45
CA TYR A 100 7.43 -2.22 -0.20
C TYR A 100 8.37 -1.07 0.12
N SER A 101 9.69 -1.34 0.11
CA SER A 101 10.72 -0.32 0.25
C SER A 101 10.47 0.57 1.48
N MET A 102 10.31 1.87 1.31
CA MET A 102 9.98 2.78 2.41
C MET A 102 8.64 2.48 3.11
N GLY A 103 7.67 1.86 2.42
CA GLY A 103 6.44 1.37 3.05
C GLY A 103 6.70 0.33 4.14
N SER A 104 7.68 -0.56 3.91
CA SER A 104 8.12 -1.55 4.91
C SER A 104 8.80 -0.89 6.11
N ILE A 105 9.46 0.25 5.93
CA ILE A 105 10.11 1.01 7.01
C ILE A 105 9.07 1.76 7.85
N VAL A 106 8.06 2.35 7.22
CA VAL A 106 6.93 2.97 7.94
C VAL A 106 6.20 1.93 8.79
N LEU A 107 6.00 0.69 8.28
CA LEU A 107 5.43 -0.42 9.04
C LEU A 107 6.18 -0.67 10.37
N GLN A 108 7.50 -0.51 10.38
CA GLN A 108 8.31 -0.73 11.59
C GLN A 108 8.11 0.36 12.66
N ALA A 109 7.44 1.46 12.35
CA ALA A 109 7.16 2.51 13.31
C ALA A 109 6.06 2.17 14.31
N ALA A 110 5.21 1.17 14.05
CA ALA A 110 4.08 0.77 14.90
C ALA A 110 4.46 0.59 16.37
N SER A 111 3.48 0.69 17.26
CA SER A 111 3.60 0.29 18.67
C SER A 111 4.07 -1.15 18.76
N GLU A 112 4.62 -1.54 19.92
CA GLU A 112 5.13 -2.90 20.13
C GLU A 112 3.99 -3.90 20.00
N GLY A 113 4.20 -4.98 19.20
CA GLY A 113 3.19 -5.99 18.92
C GLY A 113 2.03 -5.52 18.02
N GLN A 114 2.13 -4.35 17.38
CA GLN A 114 1.03 -3.74 16.61
C GLN A 114 1.31 -3.62 15.11
N ARG A 115 2.17 -4.51 14.57
CA ARG A 115 2.44 -4.62 13.13
C ARG A 115 1.65 -5.80 12.56
N PHE A 116 0.73 -5.52 11.64
CA PHE A 116 -0.16 -6.55 11.07
C PHE A 116 -0.10 -6.57 9.55
N ALA A 117 -0.44 -7.71 8.96
CA ALA A 117 -0.65 -7.85 7.52
C ALA A 117 -1.93 -8.64 7.25
N PHE A 118 -2.68 -8.27 6.23
CA PHE A 118 -3.74 -9.14 5.69
C PHE A 118 -3.13 -10.35 4.98
N PRO A 119 -3.85 -11.49 4.86
CA PRO A 119 -3.30 -12.76 4.35
C PRO A 119 -2.70 -12.68 2.94
N HIS A 120 -3.22 -11.79 2.10
CA HIS A 120 -2.75 -11.62 0.72
C HIS A 120 -1.79 -10.43 0.55
N SER A 121 -1.31 -9.88 1.67
CA SER A 121 -0.36 -8.78 1.62
C SER A 121 1.06 -9.26 1.38
N TRP A 122 1.84 -8.40 0.77
CA TRP A 122 3.27 -8.60 0.50
C TRP A 122 4.09 -7.50 1.14
N ILE A 123 5.24 -7.87 1.67
CA ILE A 123 6.23 -6.95 2.20
C ILE A 123 7.52 -7.11 1.39
N MET A 124 8.17 -6.02 1.05
CA MET A 124 9.46 -6.07 0.35
C MET A 124 10.45 -5.14 1.02
N ILE A 125 11.63 -5.67 1.28
CA ILE A 125 12.79 -4.91 1.75
C ILE A 125 13.93 -5.03 0.75
N HIS A 126 14.64 -3.95 0.53
CA HIS A 126 15.77 -3.89 -0.37
C HIS A 126 16.77 -2.82 0.03
N GLU A 127 17.92 -2.84 -0.62
CA GLU A 127 18.93 -1.79 -0.52
C GLU A 127 18.39 -0.47 -1.09
N PRO A 128 18.48 0.66 -0.36
CA PRO A 128 18.05 1.95 -0.90
C PRO A 128 18.82 2.29 -2.18
N ALA A 129 18.09 2.58 -3.24
CA ALA A 129 18.65 3.02 -4.50
C ALA A 129 18.16 4.44 -4.83
N LYS A 130 19.06 5.26 -5.37
CA LYS A 130 18.71 6.57 -5.91
C LYS A 130 19.51 6.85 -7.16
N TRP A 131 18.81 7.22 -8.22
CA TRP A 131 19.48 7.69 -9.43
C TRP A 131 20.09 9.08 -9.18
N ALA A 132 21.40 9.23 -9.41
CA ALA A 132 22.13 10.43 -9.06
C ALA A 132 22.20 11.47 -10.20
N GLY A 133 21.80 11.13 -11.42
CA GLY A 133 21.89 12.02 -12.58
C GLY A 133 23.33 12.44 -12.90
N TRP A 134 23.49 13.48 -13.73
CA TRP A 134 24.76 14.10 -14.02
C TRP A 134 25.19 14.99 -12.86
N GLN A 135 26.31 14.69 -12.22
CA GLN A 135 26.85 15.42 -11.07
C GLN A 135 28.38 15.59 -11.20
N SER A 136 28.93 16.61 -10.53
CA SER A 136 30.37 16.71 -10.34
C SER A 136 30.87 15.55 -9.48
N THR A 137 32.14 15.16 -9.64
CA THR A 137 32.76 14.06 -8.87
C THR A 137 32.62 14.28 -7.35
N SER A 138 32.82 15.51 -6.89
CA SER A 138 32.66 15.87 -5.46
C SER A 138 31.22 15.75 -4.98
N ALA A 139 30.25 16.21 -5.76
CA ALA A 139 28.83 16.05 -5.44
C ALA A 139 28.39 14.58 -5.43
N ALA A 140 28.90 13.78 -6.36
CA ALA A 140 28.63 12.33 -6.39
C ALA A 140 29.19 11.62 -5.15
N ALA A 141 30.39 11.97 -4.69
CA ALA A 141 30.99 11.42 -3.48
C ALA A 141 30.18 11.78 -2.22
N GLN A 142 29.78 13.04 -2.07
CA GLN A 142 28.93 13.49 -0.96
C GLN A 142 27.56 12.79 -0.99
N HIS A 143 26.98 12.64 -2.17
CA HIS A 143 25.70 11.94 -2.34
C HIS A 143 25.77 10.46 -1.94
N LEU A 144 26.85 9.76 -2.35
CA LEU A 144 27.08 8.38 -1.98
C LEU A 144 27.24 8.22 -0.47
N GLU A 145 27.98 9.11 0.18
CA GLU A 145 28.16 9.07 1.63
C GLU A 145 26.84 9.26 2.38
N ARG A 146 26.02 10.23 1.94
CA ARG A 146 24.67 10.45 2.49
C ARG A 146 23.76 9.24 2.28
N LEU A 147 23.82 8.61 1.11
CA LEU A 147 23.04 7.40 0.82
C LEU A 147 23.43 6.24 1.74
N LYS A 148 24.72 6.04 2.00
CA LYS A 148 25.21 5.04 2.96
C LYS A 148 24.69 5.30 4.37
N GLN A 149 24.70 6.55 4.83
CA GLN A 149 24.17 6.92 6.15
C GLN A 149 22.67 6.61 6.26
N MET A 150 21.88 6.94 5.23
CA MET A 150 20.46 6.60 5.16
C MET A 150 20.23 5.09 5.14
N GLN A 151 21.03 4.35 4.39
CA GLN A 151 20.98 2.88 4.33
C GLN A 151 21.27 2.26 5.71
N ASP A 152 22.30 2.72 6.41
CA ASP A 152 22.62 2.24 7.76
C ASP A 152 21.46 2.51 8.73
N GLN A 153 20.85 3.68 8.66
CA GLN A 153 19.68 4.04 9.48
C GLN A 153 18.50 3.11 9.21
N ILE A 154 18.15 2.86 7.94
CA ILE A 154 17.08 1.95 7.52
C ILE A 154 17.36 0.52 7.99
N TYR A 155 18.57 0.03 7.82
CA TYR A 155 18.95 -1.31 8.24
C TYR A 155 18.91 -1.48 9.77
N ARG A 156 19.26 -0.45 10.54
CA ARG A 156 19.10 -0.45 12.00
C ARG A 156 17.63 -0.51 12.40
N ILE A 157 16.75 0.23 11.74
CA ILE A 157 15.30 0.13 11.99
C ILE A 157 14.82 -1.30 11.74
N LEU A 158 15.12 -1.89 10.58
CA LEU A 158 14.74 -3.26 10.26
C LEU A 158 15.30 -4.28 11.25
N SER A 159 16.59 -4.17 11.60
CA SER A 159 17.26 -5.08 12.53
C SER A 159 16.64 -5.03 13.93
N SER A 160 16.44 -3.81 14.47
CA SER A 160 15.88 -3.63 15.82
C SER A 160 14.46 -4.14 15.95
N ARG A 161 13.69 -4.09 14.86
CA ARG A 161 12.26 -4.44 14.88
C ARG A 161 11.98 -5.88 14.47
N SER A 162 12.80 -6.48 13.59
CA SER A 162 12.63 -7.88 13.16
C SER A 162 13.32 -8.90 14.06
N GLY A 163 14.21 -8.45 14.94
CA GLY A 163 15.09 -9.35 15.70
C GLY A 163 16.22 -9.99 14.86
N LYS A 164 16.30 -9.70 13.57
CA LYS A 164 17.39 -10.19 12.70
C LYS A 164 18.65 -9.35 12.91
N SER A 165 19.82 -9.98 12.86
CA SER A 165 21.08 -9.23 12.93
C SER A 165 21.23 -8.29 11.73
N LEU A 166 21.92 -7.17 11.95
CA LEU A 166 22.25 -6.22 10.86
C LEU A 166 22.95 -6.92 9.68
N ARG A 167 23.86 -7.86 9.97
CA ARG A 167 24.55 -8.65 8.95
C ARG A 167 23.57 -9.50 8.13
N GLN A 168 22.54 -10.04 8.74
CA GLN A 168 21.50 -10.81 8.03
C GLN A 168 20.66 -9.90 7.14
N ILE A 169 20.19 -8.75 7.64
CA ILE A 169 19.44 -7.78 6.83
C ILE A 169 20.24 -7.38 5.60
N ILE A 170 21.51 -7.01 5.78
CA ILE A 170 22.40 -6.63 4.67
C ILE A 170 22.56 -7.78 3.65
N ARG A 171 22.74 -9.02 4.10
CA ARG A 171 22.90 -10.17 3.22
C ARG A 171 21.64 -10.42 2.39
N ASP A 172 20.45 -10.35 3.05
CA ASP A 172 19.18 -10.71 2.45
C ASP A 172 18.67 -9.64 1.46
N THR A 173 19.13 -8.37 1.64
CA THR A 173 18.71 -7.22 0.80
C THR A 173 19.74 -6.79 -0.23
N LYS A 174 20.99 -7.31 -0.14
CA LYS A 174 22.08 -6.86 -1.00
C LYS A 174 21.87 -7.29 -2.45
N ARG A 175 21.72 -6.31 -3.34
CA ARG A 175 21.56 -6.50 -4.80
C ARG A 175 20.33 -7.31 -5.20
N THR A 176 19.31 -7.35 -4.33
CA THR A 176 18.06 -8.07 -4.62
C THR A 176 16.90 -7.42 -3.89
N ASP A 177 15.72 -7.49 -4.49
CA ASP A 177 14.48 -7.20 -3.83
C ASP A 177 14.03 -8.45 -3.07
N PHE A 178 13.94 -8.35 -1.75
CA PHE A 178 13.57 -9.46 -0.89
C PHE A 178 12.08 -9.39 -0.56
N TYR A 179 11.30 -10.15 -1.33
CA TYR A 179 9.85 -10.24 -1.20
C TYR A 179 9.42 -11.30 -0.21
N LEU A 180 8.44 -10.96 0.62
CA LEU A 180 7.86 -11.83 1.64
C LEU A 180 6.32 -11.72 1.55
N ASP A 181 5.63 -12.84 1.45
CA ASP A 181 4.19 -12.88 1.73
C ASP A 181 3.92 -12.64 3.22
N ALA A 182 2.66 -12.51 3.60
CA ALA A 182 2.29 -12.18 4.98
C ALA A 182 2.84 -13.19 6.00
N GLN A 183 2.82 -14.50 5.68
CA GLN A 183 3.30 -15.55 6.56
C GLN A 183 4.83 -15.53 6.68
N SER A 184 5.54 -15.39 5.57
CA SER A 184 6.99 -15.27 5.54
C SER A 184 7.46 -14.00 6.27
N ALA A 185 6.69 -12.90 6.16
CA ALA A 185 6.98 -11.66 6.88
C ALA A 185 6.81 -11.80 8.41
N LEU A 186 5.83 -12.60 8.85
CA LEU A 186 5.65 -12.97 10.26
C LEU A 186 6.86 -13.78 10.77
N GLU A 187 7.28 -14.80 10.03
CA GLU A 187 8.44 -15.65 10.38
C GLU A 187 9.75 -14.87 10.36
N TYR A 188 9.85 -13.90 9.48
CA TYR A 188 11.01 -13.00 9.41
C TYR A 188 11.01 -11.96 10.54
N GLY A 189 9.85 -11.65 11.13
CA GLY A 189 9.69 -10.68 12.21
C GLY A 189 9.40 -9.25 11.74
N LEU A 190 8.96 -9.07 10.48
CA LEU A 190 8.54 -7.76 9.96
C LEU A 190 7.11 -7.40 10.35
N VAL A 191 6.28 -8.38 10.68
CA VAL A 191 4.94 -8.21 11.26
C VAL A 191 4.82 -9.05 12.53
N ASP A 192 3.86 -8.70 13.39
CA ASP A 192 3.61 -9.37 14.67
C ASP A 192 2.49 -10.40 14.55
N ALA A 193 1.56 -10.21 13.59
CA ALA A 193 0.53 -11.19 13.26
C ALA A 193 -0.03 -10.99 11.85
N VAL A 194 -0.56 -12.08 11.28
CA VAL A 194 -1.42 -12.05 10.08
C VAL A 194 -2.86 -11.96 10.56
N VAL A 195 -3.60 -10.96 10.07
CA VAL A 195 -5.01 -10.75 10.45
C VAL A 195 -5.83 -11.82 9.75
N ALA A 196 -6.24 -12.85 10.48
CA ALA A 196 -7.18 -13.85 9.99
C ALA A 196 -8.58 -13.23 9.92
N GLY A 197 -8.90 -12.59 8.79
CA GLY A 197 -10.29 -12.35 8.42
C GLY A 197 -10.80 -13.63 7.76
N GLU A 198 -11.87 -14.23 8.24
CA GLU A 198 -12.61 -15.19 7.43
C GLU A 198 -13.04 -14.46 6.16
N LEU A 199 -12.38 -14.79 5.04
CA LEU A 199 -12.91 -14.41 3.74
C LEU A 199 -14.29 -15.06 3.63
N PRO A 200 -15.35 -14.30 3.29
CA PRO A 200 -16.65 -14.89 3.05
C PRO A 200 -16.46 -16.06 2.07
N GLN A 201 -16.80 -17.28 2.51
CA GLN A 201 -16.76 -18.43 1.63
C GLN A 201 -17.58 -18.09 0.39
N PRO A 202 -17.06 -18.28 -0.82
CA PRO A 202 -17.84 -18.05 -2.03
C PRO A 202 -19.11 -18.91 -1.91
N LYS A 203 -20.27 -18.26 -2.04
CA LYS A 203 -21.52 -18.99 -2.05
C LYS A 203 -21.43 -20.05 -3.14
N PRO A 204 -21.79 -21.33 -2.87
CA PRO A 204 -21.79 -22.35 -3.89
C PRO A 204 -22.59 -21.84 -5.10
N ILE A 205 -21.99 -21.86 -6.26
CA ILE A 205 -22.68 -21.51 -7.50
C ILE A 205 -23.77 -22.59 -7.67
N PRO A 206 -25.07 -22.23 -7.75
CA PRO A 206 -26.12 -23.21 -7.96
C PRO A 206 -25.79 -24.07 -9.18
N ALA A 207 -26.05 -25.40 -9.08
CA ALA A 207 -25.69 -26.36 -10.13
C ALA A 207 -26.31 -25.99 -11.49
N GLU A 208 -27.45 -25.29 -11.49
CA GLU A 208 -28.15 -24.80 -12.69
C GLU A 208 -27.41 -23.74 -13.52
N SER A 209 -26.38 -23.08 -12.96
CA SER A 209 -25.57 -22.08 -13.70
C SER A 209 -24.32 -22.68 -14.34
N ARG A 210 -24.04 -23.97 -14.16
CA ARG A 210 -22.85 -24.63 -14.72
C ARG A 210 -23.01 -25.03 -16.20
N ASP A 211 -24.25 -25.11 -16.69
CA ASP A 211 -24.55 -25.50 -18.08
C ASP A 211 -24.72 -24.35 -19.06
N ALA A 212 -24.61 -23.11 -18.60
CA ALA A 212 -24.63 -21.93 -19.46
C ALA A 212 -23.22 -21.53 -19.91
N THR A 213 -22.46 -22.48 -20.44
CA THR A 213 -21.30 -22.12 -21.28
C THR A 213 -21.88 -21.69 -22.64
N PRO A 214 -21.76 -20.42 -23.07
CA PRO A 214 -22.18 -20.05 -24.43
C PRO A 214 -21.34 -20.88 -25.40
N SER A 215 -21.98 -21.73 -26.19
CA SER A 215 -21.30 -22.43 -27.28
C SER A 215 -20.69 -21.37 -28.21
N LEU A 216 -19.46 -21.58 -28.64
CA LEU A 216 -18.73 -20.68 -29.57
C LEU A 216 -19.48 -20.42 -30.86
N GLU A 217 -20.51 -21.21 -31.19
CA GLU A 217 -21.41 -21.03 -32.33
C GLU A 217 -22.36 -19.82 -32.20
N ASN A 218 -22.71 -19.41 -30.95
CA ASN A 218 -23.60 -18.27 -30.75
C ASN A 218 -22.88 -16.90 -30.77
N VAL A 219 -21.58 -16.87 -30.68
CA VAL A 219 -20.78 -15.63 -30.78
C VAL A 219 -20.55 -15.24 -32.24
N ALA A 220 -20.49 -16.23 -33.18
CA ALA A 220 -20.29 -15.99 -34.62
C ALA A 220 -21.54 -15.52 -35.34
N ALA A 221 -22.73 -15.63 -34.74
CA ALA A 221 -24.00 -15.21 -35.37
C ALA A 221 -24.36 -13.75 -35.13
N GLN A 222 -23.70 -13.06 -34.25
CA GLN A 222 -23.97 -11.64 -33.93
C GLN A 222 -23.08 -10.63 -34.67
N GLU A 223 -22.09 -11.08 -35.46
CA GLU A 223 -21.20 -10.20 -36.25
C GLU A 223 -21.44 -10.31 -37.77
N ARG A 224 -22.68 -10.37 -38.22
CA ARG A 224 -22.98 -10.13 -39.63
C ARG A 224 -23.46 -8.69 -39.83
N PRO A 225 -22.66 -7.80 -40.42
CA PRO A 225 -23.17 -6.49 -40.86
C PRO A 225 -24.14 -6.71 -42.02
N ASP A 226 -25.29 -6.10 -41.88
CA ASP A 226 -26.34 -6.02 -42.87
C ASP A 226 -25.80 -5.34 -44.15
N GLY A 227 -25.89 -6.05 -45.27
CA GLY A 227 -25.45 -5.57 -46.53
C GLY A 227 -26.56 -4.76 -47.21
N SER A 228 -26.29 -3.50 -47.52
CA SER A 228 -27.02 -2.79 -48.56
C SER A 228 -26.06 -2.06 -49.51
N GLU A 229 -26.24 -2.39 -50.73
CA GLU A 229 -25.58 -1.96 -51.96
C GLU A 229 -25.46 -0.43 -52.14
N GLY A 230 -24.40 -0.01 -52.80
CA GLY A 230 -24.32 1.34 -53.37
C GLY A 230 -22.99 1.58 -54.08
N GLY A 231 -22.98 1.34 -55.37
CA GLY A 231 -21.83 1.38 -56.27
C GLY A 231 -21.22 2.78 -56.47
N GLY A 232 -19.98 2.77 -56.94
CA GLY A 232 -19.29 3.97 -57.40
C GLY A 232 -17.78 3.75 -57.63
N ARG A 233 -17.45 3.43 -58.89
CA ARG A 233 -16.08 3.41 -59.41
C ARG A 233 -15.42 4.79 -59.32
N ARG A 234 -14.10 4.83 -59.08
CA ARG A 234 -13.04 5.51 -59.86
C ARG A 234 -11.69 5.48 -59.16
N ASP A 235 -10.80 4.89 -59.86
CA ASP A 235 -9.42 5.18 -60.27
C ASP A 235 -8.59 6.22 -59.50
N GLY A 236 -7.30 5.88 -59.31
CA GLY A 236 -6.19 6.82 -59.37
C GLY A 236 -5.12 6.66 -58.25
N SER A 237 -4.13 5.77 -58.40
CA SER A 237 -2.73 6.08 -58.72
C SER A 237 -1.90 6.87 -57.69
N ALA A 238 -0.73 6.27 -57.43
CA ALA A 238 0.59 6.86 -57.11
C ALA A 238 0.93 7.15 -55.65
N ALA A 239 1.79 6.34 -55.05
CA ALA A 239 3.26 6.38 -55.03
C ALA A 239 3.91 7.31 -53.97
N SER A 240 4.79 6.70 -53.19
CA SER A 240 6.10 7.23 -52.70
C SER A 240 6.09 8.30 -51.61
N ALA A 241 6.74 8.18 -50.50
CA ALA A 241 8.15 8.09 -50.23
C ALA A 241 8.44 8.06 -48.72
N ALA A 242 9.38 7.22 -48.35
CA ALA A 242 10.04 7.21 -47.07
C ALA A 242 10.95 8.42 -46.90
N ALA A 243 10.96 9.00 -45.71
CA ALA A 243 12.04 9.91 -45.28
C ALA A 243 12.49 9.58 -43.88
N THR A 244 13.62 8.90 -43.84
CA THR A 244 14.48 8.67 -42.66
C THR A 244 15.19 9.96 -42.31
N VAL A 245 15.02 10.49 -41.09
CA VAL A 245 15.86 11.58 -40.57
C VAL A 245 16.68 11.05 -39.41
N ARG A 246 18.00 10.99 -39.61
CA ARG A 246 19.02 10.86 -38.55
C ARG A 246 19.37 12.25 -38.01
N PRO A 247 19.54 12.46 -36.70
CA PRO A 247 20.22 13.66 -36.21
C PRO A 247 21.74 13.44 -36.12
N ALA A 248 22.48 14.43 -36.54
CA ALA A 248 23.93 14.54 -36.51
C ALA A 248 24.42 14.90 -35.08
N LEU A 249 25.58 14.37 -34.74
CA LEU A 249 26.40 14.73 -33.56
C LEU A 249 27.18 16.03 -33.88
N PRO A 250 27.33 16.96 -32.92
CA PRO A 250 28.34 18.01 -33.02
C PRO A 250 29.67 17.58 -32.39
N THR A 251 30.74 18.04 -33.01
CA THR A 251 32.16 18.00 -32.65
C THR A 251 32.45 18.60 -31.28
#